data_a4c563fa6fd45b95db67e1a9405cf1a1
#
_entry.id   a4c563fa6fd45b95db67e1a9405cf1a1
#
_cell.length_a   1.000
_cell.length_b   1.000
_cell.length_c   1.000
_cell.angle_alpha   90.00
_cell.angle_beta   90.00
_cell.angle_gamma   90.00
#
_symmetry.space_group_name_H-M   'P 1'
#
loop_
_entity.id
_entity.type
_entity.pdbx_description
1 polymer ?
#
loop_
_entity_poly.entity_id
_entity_poly.type
_entity_poly.pdbx_seq_one_letter_code
_entity_poly.pdbx_strand_id
1 'polypeptide(L)'
;MGISEYAKSKGISYKTVYRWFKDGRLPSNIKGEQTPSGTIILTEVKEEKEDLDKNIVIYCRVSSYEKKDDLLRQVERCKDYCIARGYQVTKIYKEVASGMNDNRKQLYKLFDGEPDVIVIEHKDRLTRFGFNYIKYFLEKSNSKIEILNPDINDENDLIKDLISIITSFCCRLYGLRRGKKKADGIKNNIMDKNG
;
A
#
# COMPACT_ATOMS: atom_id res chain seq x y z
N MET A 1 -19.26 -0.98 21.59
CA MET A 1 -19.34 -1.87 22.79
C MET A 1 -20.06 -1.19 23.91
N GLY A 2 -20.67 -1.93 24.86
CA GLY A 2 -21.29 -1.34 26.05
C GLY A 2 -20.29 -0.93 27.15
N ILE A 3 -20.70 -0.05 28.09
CA ILE A 3 -19.82 0.38 29.20
C ILE A 3 -19.24 -0.82 29.97
N SER A 4 -20.04 -1.85 30.26
CA SER A 4 -19.60 -3.03 31.03
C SER A 4 -18.49 -3.80 30.32
N GLU A 5 -18.59 -3.92 29.01
CA GLU A 5 -17.62 -4.60 28.16
C GLU A 5 -16.31 -3.80 28.08
N TYR A 6 -16.43 -2.48 27.87
CA TYR A 6 -15.29 -1.58 27.88
C TYR A 6 -14.55 -1.57 29.22
N ALA A 7 -15.29 -1.49 30.31
CA ALA A 7 -14.74 -1.52 31.69
C ALA A 7 -13.92 -2.80 31.92
N LYS A 8 -14.45 -3.97 31.51
CA LYS A 8 -13.74 -5.26 31.59
C LYS A 8 -12.48 -5.26 30.74
N SER A 9 -12.54 -4.78 29.51
CA SER A 9 -11.39 -4.80 28.58
C SER A 9 -10.23 -3.92 29.07
N LYS A 10 -10.52 -2.85 29.82
CA LYS A 10 -9.51 -1.93 30.38
C LYS A 10 -9.18 -2.18 31.85
N GLY A 11 -9.79 -3.19 32.49
CA GLY A 11 -9.53 -3.52 33.90
C GLY A 11 -9.99 -2.47 34.88
N ILE A 12 -11.01 -1.66 34.54
CA ILE A 12 -11.56 -0.58 35.37
C ILE A 12 -13.02 -0.83 35.76
N SER A 13 -13.52 -0.13 36.79
CA SER A 13 -14.89 -0.35 37.26
C SER A 13 -15.92 0.28 36.31
N TYR A 14 -17.09 -0.35 36.17
CA TYR A 14 -18.26 0.22 35.49
C TYR A 14 -18.57 1.64 35.95
N LYS A 15 -18.56 1.87 37.27
CA LYS A 15 -18.87 3.18 37.90
C LYS A 15 -17.90 4.27 37.43
N THR A 16 -16.63 3.92 37.21
CA THR A 16 -15.62 4.84 36.74
C THR A 16 -15.90 5.28 35.30
N VAL A 17 -16.18 4.31 34.39
CA VAL A 17 -16.48 4.61 32.97
C VAL A 17 -17.79 5.40 32.85
N TYR A 18 -18.82 5.03 33.63
CA TYR A 18 -20.09 5.74 33.64
C TYR A 18 -19.93 7.19 34.08
N ARG A 19 -19.10 7.46 35.10
CA ARG A 19 -18.81 8.82 35.57
C ARG A 19 -18.05 9.59 34.48
N TRP A 20 -17.04 9.00 33.83
CA TRP A 20 -16.33 9.63 32.72
C TRP A 20 -17.27 10.02 31.58
N PHE A 21 -18.23 9.17 31.27
CA PHE A 21 -19.27 9.49 30.28
C PHE A 21 -20.12 10.69 30.70
N LYS A 22 -20.61 10.68 31.94
CA LYS A 22 -21.47 11.76 32.46
C LYS A 22 -20.74 13.09 32.59
N ASP A 23 -19.48 13.06 32.99
CA ASP A 23 -18.66 14.26 33.21
C ASP A 23 -17.99 14.75 31.89
N GLY A 24 -18.21 14.07 30.77
CA GLY A 24 -17.54 14.38 29.48
C GLY A 24 -16.03 14.16 29.52
N ARG A 25 -15.53 13.27 30.37
CA ARG A 25 -14.11 12.95 30.59
C ARG A 25 -13.70 11.60 29.99
N LEU A 26 -14.44 11.13 29.01
CA LEU A 26 -14.00 9.96 28.24
C LEU A 26 -12.64 10.26 27.55
N PRO A 27 -11.77 9.24 27.38
CA PRO A 27 -10.57 9.40 26.55
C PRO A 27 -10.90 9.97 25.17
N SER A 28 -10.01 10.78 24.58
CA SER A 28 -10.23 11.46 23.30
C SER A 28 -10.61 10.50 22.16
N ASN A 29 -10.08 9.29 22.20
CA ASN A 29 -10.34 8.23 21.23
C ASN A 29 -11.64 7.44 21.49
N ILE A 30 -12.48 7.84 22.47
CA ILE A 30 -13.74 7.17 22.79
C ILE A 30 -14.89 8.16 22.70
N LYS A 31 -15.86 7.89 21.83
CA LYS A 31 -17.16 8.57 21.82
C LYS A 31 -18.20 7.72 22.54
N GLY A 32 -18.96 8.35 23.42
CA GLY A 32 -20.08 7.72 24.11
C GLY A 32 -21.40 8.33 23.65
N GLU A 33 -22.36 7.49 23.29
CA GLU A 33 -23.71 7.90 22.94
C GLU A 33 -24.72 7.15 23.80
N GLN A 34 -25.75 7.86 24.27
CA GLN A 34 -26.85 7.25 25.00
C GLN A 34 -28.04 7.03 24.07
N THR A 35 -28.44 5.78 23.91
CA THR A 35 -29.61 5.42 23.10
C THR A 35 -30.91 5.91 23.77
N PRO A 36 -32.01 6.04 23.03
CA PRO A 36 -33.32 6.39 23.58
C PRO A 36 -33.79 5.43 24.71
N SER A 37 -33.31 4.18 24.67
CA SER A 37 -33.58 3.17 25.71
C SER A 37 -32.73 3.33 26.99
N GLY A 38 -31.84 4.35 27.02
CA GLY A 38 -30.94 4.61 28.16
C GLY A 38 -29.62 3.85 28.13
N THR A 39 -29.41 2.96 27.19
CA THR A 39 -28.16 2.21 27.06
C THR A 39 -27.04 3.11 26.52
N ILE A 40 -25.87 3.08 27.14
CA ILE A 40 -24.69 3.84 26.67
C ILE A 40 -23.82 2.93 25.85
N ILE A 41 -23.57 3.37 24.62
CA ILE A 41 -22.67 2.71 23.63
C ILE A 41 -21.40 3.53 23.54
N LEU A 42 -20.26 2.87 23.74
CA LEU A 42 -18.93 3.44 23.54
C LEU A 42 -18.36 2.97 22.21
N THR A 43 -17.95 3.90 21.37
CA THR A 43 -17.33 3.64 20.07
C THR A 43 -15.89 4.15 20.12
N GLU A 44 -14.93 3.30 19.80
CA GLU A 44 -13.56 3.75 19.59
C GLU A 44 -13.52 4.57 18.29
N VAL A 45 -13.22 5.85 18.44
CA VAL A 45 -12.94 6.74 17.32
C VAL A 45 -11.45 6.67 17.10
N LYS A 46 -11.01 6.16 15.95
CA LYS A 46 -9.64 6.36 15.54
C LYS A 46 -9.47 7.86 15.34
N GLU A 47 -8.56 8.49 16.08
CA GLU A 47 -8.14 9.85 15.78
C GLU A 47 -7.55 9.80 14.36
N GLU A 48 -8.29 10.32 13.39
CA GLU A 48 -7.70 10.61 12.09
C GLU A 48 -6.77 11.79 12.34
N LYS A 49 -5.46 11.55 12.19
CA LYS A 49 -4.49 12.64 12.17
C LYS A 49 -4.98 13.68 11.17
N GLU A 50 -4.93 14.96 11.52
CA GLU A 50 -5.14 16.02 10.54
C GLU A 50 -4.19 15.79 9.37
N ASP A 51 -4.60 16.09 8.13
CA ASP A 51 -3.80 15.80 6.93
C ASP A 51 -2.41 16.46 6.95
N LEU A 52 -2.25 17.49 7.78
CA LEU A 52 -0.97 18.19 8.01
C LEU A 52 0.06 17.37 8.82
N ASP A 53 -0.41 16.46 9.70
CA ASP A 53 0.47 15.63 10.56
C ASP A 53 0.67 14.22 10.02
N LYS A 54 0.05 13.89 8.87
CA LYS A 54 0.20 12.58 8.25
C LYS A 54 1.55 12.41 7.55
N ASN A 55 2.19 11.27 7.77
CA ASN A 55 3.37 10.87 7.03
C ASN A 55 2.96 10.36 5.64
N ILE A 56 2.89 11.26 4.65
CA ILE A 56 2.43 10.96 3.30
C ILE A 56 3.64 10.78 2.39
N VAL A 57 3.74 9.61 1.77
CA VAL A 57 4.87 9.26 0.90
C VAL A 57 4.41 8.90 -0.51
N ILE A 58 5.25 9.19 -1.49
CA ILE A 58 5.07 8.78 -2.88
C ILE A 58 6.03 7.63 -3.18
N TYR A 59 5.52 6.58 -3.84
CA TYR A 59 6.36 5.51 -4.37
C TYR A 59 6.18 5.38 -5.87
N CYS A 60 7.29 5.50 -6.61
CA CYS A 60 7.34 5.36 -8.05
C CYS A 60 8.36 4.32 -8.47
N ARG A 61 8.02 3.51 -9.48
CA ARG A 61 8.88 2.43 -9.96
C ARG A 61 8.82 2.28 -11.48
N VAL A 62 9.97 2.01 -12.07
CA VAL A 62 10.11 1.53 -13.46
C VAL A 62 10.92 0.25 -13.49
N SER A 63 10.73 -0.56 -14.54
CA SER A 63 11.39 -1.86 -14.67
C SER A 63 12.87 -1.78 -15.10
N SER A 64 13.28 -0.70 -15.77
CA SER A 64 14.64 -0.51 -16.27
C SER A 64 15.08 0.95 -16.25
N TYR A 65 16.39 1.17 -16.34
CA TYR A 65 17.00 2.52 -16.38
C TYR A 65 16.63 3.31 -17.64
N GLU A 66 16.32 2.64 -18.74
CA GLU A 66 15.85 3.27 -19.98
C GLU A 66 14.54 4.04 -19.80
N LYS A 67 13.73 3.62 -18.82
CA LYS A 67 12.45 4.26 -18.46
C LYS A 67 12.60 5.35 -17.38
N LYS A 68 13.78 5.94 -17.21
CA LYS A 68 14.04 6.96 -16.17
C LYS A 68 13.16 8.20 -16.34
N ASP A 69 12.90 8.60 -17.58
CA ASP A 69 12.01 9.74 -17.87
C ASP A 69 10.57 9.42 -17.50
N ASP A 70 10.12 8.18 -17.68
CA ASP A 70 8.81 7.73 -17.22
C ASP A 70 8.71 7.78 -15.68
N LEU A 71 9.80 7.42 -14.99
CA LEU A 71 9.87 7.52 -13.53
C LEU A 71 9.68 8.96 -13.05
N LEU A 72 10.30 9.92 -13.73
CA LEU A 72 10.15 11.34 -13.40
C LEU A 72 8.72 11.82 -13.64
N ARG A 73 8.12 11.45 -14.79
CA ARG A 73 6.71 11.75 -15.09
C ARG A 73 5.74 11.13 -14.08
N GLN A 74 6.00 9.91 -13.58
CA GLN A 74 5.22 9.32 -12.50
C GLN A 74 5.28 10.16 -11.22
N VAL A 75 6.48 10.61 -10.86
CA VAL A 75 6.67 11.45 -9.67
C VAL A 75 5.85 12.74 -9.77
N GLU A 76 5.90 13.42 -10.92
CA GLU A 76 5.15 14.67 -11.10
C GLU A 76 3.64 14.43 -11.02
N ARG A 77 3.10 13.41 -11.70
CA ARG A 77 1.66 13.07 -11.60
C ARG A 77 1.23 12.77 -10.17
N CYS A 78 2.05 12.03 -9.41
CA CYS A 78 1.76 11.73 -8.00
C CYS A 78 1.82 12.99 -7.12
N LYS A 79 2.75 13.91 -7.39
CA LYS A 79 2.81 15.20 -6.69
C LYS A 79 1.59 16.06 -6.98
N ASP A 80 1.20 16.20 -8.24
CA ASP A 80 0.03 16.96 -8.63
C ASP A 80 -1.24 16.44 -7.95
N TYR A 81 -1.36 15.10 -7.87
CA TYR A 81 -2.43 14.45 -7.12
C TYR A 81 -2.39 14.83 -5.63
N CYS A 82 -1.22 14.78 -5.00
CA CYS A 82 -1.06 15.15 -3.59
C CYS A 82 -1.41 16.63 -3.36
N ILE A 83 -0.97 17.53 -4.24
CA ILE A 83 -1.29 18.96 -4.17
C ILE A 83 -2.81 19.17 -4.28
N ALA A 84 -3.46 18.51 -5.24
CA ALA A 84 -4.92 18.63 -5.42
C ALA A 84 -5.71 18.11 -4.20
N ARG A 85 -5.12 17.21 -3.39
CA ARG A 85 -5.70 16.69 -2.15
C ARG A 85 -5.33 17.50 -0.91
N GLY A 86 -4.48 18.51 -1.03
CA GLY A 86 -3.94 19.25 0.11
C GLY A 86 -2.92 18.47 0.95
N TYR A 87 -2.36 17.39 0.42
CA TYR A 87 -1.39 16.54 1.10
C TYR A 87 -0.01 17.16 1.11
N GLN A 88 0.64 17.13 2.28
CA GLN A 88 2.06 17.46 2.40
C GLN A 88 2.91 16.19 2.26
N VAL A 89 3.62 16.06 1.13
CA VAL A 89 4.47 14.90 0.86
C VAL A 89 5.74 14.99 1.68
N THR A 90 5.95 14.02 2.57
CA THR A 90 7.13 13.96 3.44
C THR A 90 8.33 13.34 2.73
N LYS A 91 8.09 12.34 1.85
CA LYS A 91 9.18 11.66 1.14
C LYS A 91 8.73 11.04 -0.17
N ILE A 92 9.68 10.96 -1.12
CA ILE A 92 9.47 10.34 -2.44
C ILE A 92 10.48 9.21 -2.60
N TYR A 93 9.98 8.00 -2.80
CA TYR A 93 10.77 6.81 -3.06
C TYR A 93 10.75 6.48 -4.55
N LYS A 94 11.92 6.45 -5.16
CA LYS A 94 12.11 6.14 -6.59
C LYS A 94 12.87 4.84 -6.72
N GLU A 95 12.37 3.89 -7.48
CA GLU A 95 12.99 2.60 -7.64
C GLU A 95 13.08 2.17 -9.10
N VAL A 96 14.23 1.60 -9.49
CA VAL A 96 14.42 0.97 -10.80
C VAL A 96 14.62 -0.52 -10.54
N ALA A 97 13.53 -1.28 -10.65
CA ALA A 97 13.51 -2.72 -10.44
C ALA A 97 12.26 -3.34 -11.06
N SER A 98 12.28 -4.63 -11.39
CA SER A 98 11.08 -5.36 -11.78
C SER A 98 10.03 -5.38 -10.65
N GLY A 99 8.74 -5.31 -11.01
CA GLY A 99 7.62 -5.45 -10.06
C GLY A 99 7.53 -6.82 -9.41
N MET A 100 8.27 -7.80 -9.92
CA MET A 100 8.37 -9.17 -9.41
C MET A 100 9.56 -9.36 -8.47
N ASN A 101 10.49 -8.40 -8.44
CA ASN A 101 11.62 -8.46 -7.53
C ASN A 101 11.14 -8.17 -6.11
N ASP A 102 11.32 -9.09 -5.20
CA ASP A 102 11.01 -8.97 -3.78
C ASP A 102 12.12 -8.24 -2.99
N ASN A 103 13.36 -8.19 -3.51
CA ASN A 103 14.47 -7.49 -2.88
C ASN A 103 14.59 -6.04 -3.41
N ARG A 104 13.68 -5.16 -2.95
CA ARG A 104 13.60 -3.75 -3.38
C ARG A 104 13.91 -2.81 -2.22
N LYS A 105 15.12 -2.24 -2.27
CA LYS A 105 15.67 -1.42 -1.18
C LYS A 105 14.83 -0.17 -0.84
N GLN A 106 14.22 0.47 -1.85
CA GLN A 106 13.42 1.67 -1.60
C GLN A 106 12.05 1.31 -1.04
N LEU A 107 11.48 0.17 -1.47
CA LEU A 107 10.22 -0.32 -0.92
C LEU A 107 10.37 -0.72 0.56
N TYR A 108 11.46 -1.38 0.93
CA TYR A 108 11.73 -1.69 2.34
C TYR A 108 11.86 -0.42 3.18
N LYS A 109 12.65 0.56 2.71
CA LYS A 109 12.78 1.87 3.41
C LYS A 109 11.45 2.62 3.54
N LEU A 110 10.54 2.41 2.59
CA LEU A 110 9.20 2.98 2.66
C LEU A 110 8.40 2.33 3.79
N PHE A 111 8.44 0.99 3.89
CA PHE A 111 7.74 0.27 4.96
C PHE A 111 8.34 0.55 6.34
N ASP A 112 9.68 0.60 6.45
CA ASP A 112 10.38 0.95 7.68
C ASP A 112 10.04 2.37 8.17
N GLY A 113 9.61 3.25 7.26
CA GLY A 113 9.21 4.62 7.58
C GLY A 113 7.79 4.77 8.13
N GLU A 114 7.03 3.67 8.26
CA GLU A 114 5.67 3.64 8.79
C GLU A 114 4.76 4.77 8.26
N PRO A 115 4.56 4.87 6.93
CA PRO A 115 3.76 5.95 6.36
C PRO A 115 2.28 5.81 6.72
N ASP A 116 1.59 6.93 6.94
CA ASP A 116 0.13 6.94 7.10
C ASP A 116 -0.57 6.78 5.73
N VAL A 117 0.01 7.37 4.67
CA VAL A 117 -0.52 7.27 3.30
C VAL A 117 0.60 7.02 2.31
N ILE A 118 0.42 6.02 1.46
CA ILE A 118 1.30 5.69 0.34
C ILE A 118 0.58 6.03 -0.95
N VAL A 119 1.09 6.98 -1.70
CA VAL A 119 0.53 7.39 -3.01
C VAL A 119 1.33 6.71 -4.12
N ILE A 120 0.61 6.01 -5.00
CA ILE A 120 1.18 5.31 -6.16
C ILE A 120 0.36 5.60 -7.41
N GLU A 121 0.98 5.56 -8.57
CA GLU A 121 0.27 5.77 -9.84
C GLU A 121 -0.65 4.58 -10.16
N HIS A 122 -0.15 3.36 -10.07
CA HIS A 122 -0.85 2.10 -10.32
C HIS A 122 -0.45 1.03 -9.32
N LYS A 123 -1.33 0.08 -9.04
CA LYS A 123 -1.04 -1.07 -8.17
C LYS A 123 0.23 -1.82 -8.60
N ASP A 124 0.50 -1.91 -9.90
CA ASP A 124 1.67 -2.57 -10.46
C ASP A 124 3.00 -1.85 -10.17
N ARG A 125 2.94 -0.57 -9.78
CA ARG A 125 4.14 0.16 -9.33
C ARG A 125 4.57 -0.34 -7.96
N LEU A 126 3.62 -0.68 -7.10
CA LEU A 126 3.93 -1.26 -5.79
C LEU A 126 4.42 -2.71 -5.93
N THR A 127 3.64 -3.56 -6.59
CA THR A 127 4.00 -4.97 -6.82
C THR A 127 3.22 -5.55 -8.00
N ARG A 128 3.81 -6.51 -8.69
CA ARG A 128 3.12 -7.23 -9.78
C ARG A 128 2.16 -8.28 -9.25
N PHE A 129 2.53 -8.93 -8.14
CA PHE A 129 1.71 -9.96 -7.50
C PHE A 129 1.57 -9.66 -6.00
N GLY A 130 0.47 -10.13 -5.41
CA GLY A 130 0.28 -10.02 -3.97
C GLY A 130 -0.11 -8.62 -3.46
N PHE A 131 -0.57 -7.71 -4.33
CA PHE A 131 -0.99 -6.36 -3.93
C PHE A 131 -2.00 -6.38 -2.79
N ASN A 132 -2.99 -7.28 -2.83
CA ASN A 132 -4.01 -7.38 -1.80
C ASN A 132 -3.44 -7.81 -0.44
N TYR A 133 -2.38 -8.63 -0.41
CA TYR A 133 -1.69 -8.97 0.84
C TYR A 133 -0.98 -7.75 1.43
N ILE A 134 -0.24 -7.00 0.60
CA ILE A 134 0.44 -5.78 1.05
C ILE A 134 -0.58 -4.78 1.58
N LYS A 135 -1.65 -4.54 0.83
CA LYS A 135 -2.74 -3.66 1.23
C LYS A 135 -3.34 -4.06 2.59
N TYR A 136 -3.66 -5.34 2.76
CA TYR A 136 -4.22 -5.87 4.00
C TYR A 136 -3.30 -5.62 5.22
N PHE A 137 -1.99 -5.89 5.07
CA PHE A 137 -1.04 -5.66 6.16
C PHE A 137 -0.85 -4.18 6.47
N LEU A 138 -0.78 -3.33 5.47
CA LEU A 138 -0.67 -1.89 5.64
C LEU A 138 -1.91 -1.31 6.34
N GLU A 139 -3.11 -1.73 5.95
CA GLU A 139 -4.36 -1.31 6.60
C GLU A 139 -4.41 -1.73 8.08
N LYS A 140 -3.86 -2.89 8.43
CA LYS A 140 -3.70 -3.31 9.82
C LYS A 140 -2.74 -2.42 10.61
N SER A 141 -1.73 -1.88 9.96
CA SER A 141 -0.78 -0.93 10.55
C SER A 141 -1.26 0.54 10.46
N ASN A 142 -2.55 0.76 10.15
CA ASN A 142 -3.17 2.07 9.93
C ASN A 142 -2.58 2.87 8.76
N SER A 143 -1.88 2.22 7.83
CA SER A 143 -1.40 2.82 6.58
C SER A 143 -2.43 2.63 5.48
N LYS A 144 -2.62 3.63 4.63
CA LYS A 144 -3.53 3.60 3.48
C LYS A 144 -2.76 3.68 2.18
N ILE A 145 -3.21 2.94 1.16
CA ILE A 145 -2.68 3.07 -0.21
C ILE A 145 -3.68 3.86 -1.04
N GLU A 146 -3.22 4.92 -1.69
CA GLU A 146 -3.98 5.69 -2.69
C GLU A 146 -3.40 5.47 -4.08
N ILE A 147 -4.26 5.12 -5.03
CA ILE A 147 -3.90 4.78 -6.41
C ILE A 147 -4.52 5.82 -7.32
N LEU A 148 -3.69 6.49 -8.13
CA LEU A 148 -4.16 7.53 -9.05
C LEU A 148 -5.03 6.94 -10.17
N ASN A 149 -4.54 5.87 -10.78
CA ASN A 149 -5.15 5.25 -11.96
C ASN A 149 -5.37 3.75 -11.68
N PRO A 150 -6.51 3.34 -11.13
CA PRO A 150 -6.73 1.96 -10.73
C PRO A 150 -6.84 0.99 -11.93
N ASP A 151 -7.27 1.46 -13.10
CA ASP A 151 -7.71 0.63 -14.22
C ASP A 151 -6.69 0.48 -15.37
N ILE A 152 -5.53 1.12 -15.30
CA ILE A 152 -4.52 1.03 -16.36
C ILE A 152 -3.53 -0.10 -16.03
N ASN A 153 -3.45 -1.11 -16.91
CA ASN A 153 -2.42 -2.14 -16.90
C ASN A 153 -1.37 -1.79 -17.97
N ASP A 154 -0.09 -1.79 -17.59
CA ASP A 154 1.01 -1.68 -18.55
C ASP A 154 1.30 -3.07 -19.14
N GLU A 155 0.64 -3.41 -20.24
CA GLU A 155 0.76 -4.72 -20.91
C GLU A 155 2.20 -5.03 -21.31
N ASN A 156 2.96 -4.02 -21.75
CA ASN A 156 4.36 -4.19 -22.14
C ASN A 156 5.24 -4.62 -20.95
N ASP A 157 5.01 -4.07 -19.77
CA ASP A 157 5.75 -4.49 -18.57
C ASP A 157 5.30 -5.88 -18.11
N LEU A 158 4.03 -6.23 -18.28
CA LEU A 158 3.52 -7.57 -17.98
C LEU A 158 4.18 -8.64 -18.84
N ILE A 159 4.31 -8.41 -20.15
CA ILE A 159 4.97 -9.34 -21.08
C ILE A 159 6.45 -9.50 -20.71
N LYS A 160 7.16 -8.43 -20.39
CA LYS A 160 8.57 -8.47 -19.96
C LYS A 160 8.74 -9.28 -18.67
N ASP A 161 7.87 -9.08 -17.71
CA ASP A 161 7.87 -9.82 -16.45
C ASP A 161 7.59 -11.31 -16.68
N LEU A 162 6.62 -11.65 -17.55
CA LEU A 162 6.33 -13.04 -17.94
C LEU A 162 7.55 -13.71 -18.60
N ILE A 163 8.21 -13.02 -19.52
CA ILE A 163 9.44 -13.51 -20.16
C ILE A 163 10.53 -13.77 -19.12
N SER A 164 10.67 -12.91 -18.13
CA SER A 164 11.65 -13.06 -17.05
C SER A 164 11.37 -14.31 -16.20
N ILE A 165 10.08 -14.56 -15.85
CA ILE A 165 9.66 -15.78 -15.13
C ILE A 165 10.01 -17.03 -15.95
N ILE A 166 9.58 -17.06 -17.21
CA ILE A 166 9.79 -18.20 -18.09
C ILE A 166 11.30 -18.47 -18.23
N THR A 167 12.10 -17.43 -18.41
CA THR A 167 13.56 -17.55 -18.50
C THR A 167 14.15 -18.15 -17.24
N SER A 168 13.77 -17.65 -16.06
CA SER A 168 14.22 -18.16 -14.79
C SER A 168 13.82 -19.62 -14.58
N PHE A 169 12.59 -19.97 -14.92
CA PHE A 169 12.07 -21.33 -14.82
C PHE A 169 12.78 -22.29 -15.76
N CYS A 170 12.97 -21.91 -17.02
CA CYS A 170 13.73 -22.70 -18.00
C CYS A 170 15.18 -22.90 -17.58
N CYS A 171 15.83 -21.88 -17.02
CA CYS A 171 17.21 -22.01 -16.53
C CYS A 171 17.31 -22.99 -15.35
N ARG A 172 16.33 -23.02 -14.47
CA ARG A 172 16.27 -23.99 -13.34
C ARG A 172 16.06 -25.42 -13.81
N LEU A 173 15.15 -25.63 -14.78
CA LEU A 173 14.82 -26.99 -15.26
C LEU A 173 15.88 -27.59 -16.18
N TYR A 174 16.46 -26.79 -17.06
CA TYR A 174 17.34 -27.29 -18.15
C TYR A 174 18.80 -26.89 -17.99
N GLY A 175 19.16 -26.16 -16.93
CA GLY A 175 20.47 -25.53 -16.76
C GLY A 175 20.66 -24.29 -17.63
N LEU A 176 21.65 -23.44 -17.28
CA LEU A 176 21.79 -22.09 -17.83
C LEU A 176 21.85 -22.00 -19.37
N ARG A 177 22.61 -22.93 -20.02
CA ARG A 177 22.78 -22.86 -21.48
C ARG A 177 21.56 -23.34 -22.26
N ARG A 178 20.95 -24.46 -21.84
CA ARG A 178 19.76 -25.03 -22.49
C ARG A 178 18.49 -24.25 -22.14
N GLY A 179 18.44 -23.74 -20.92
CA GLY A 179 17.32 -22.94 -20.43
C GLY A 179 17.16 -21.63 -21.20
N LYS A 180 18.25 -20.92 -21.48
CA LYS A 180 18.21 -19.70 -22.31
C LYS A 180 17.67 -19.97 -23.71
N LYS A 181 18.19 -21.01 -24.43
CA LYS A 181 17.68 -21.37 -25.78
C LYS A 181 16.16 -21.67 -25.76
N LYS A 182 15.67 -22.39 -24.76
CA LYS A 182 14.21 -22.68 -24.64
C LYS A 182 13.39 -21.44 -24.31
N ALA A 183 13.89 -20.58 -23.44
CA ALA A 183 13.25 -19.32 -23.11
C ALA A 183 13.17 -18.38 -24.33
N ASP A 184 14.25 -18.28 -25.12
CA ASP A 184 14.28 -17.49 -26.36
C ASP A 184 13.27 -18.01 -27.39
N GLY A 185 13.13 -19.34 -27.54
CA GLY A 185 12.11 -19.92 -28.42
C GLY A 185 10.67 -19.59 -27.97
N ILE A 186 10.39 -19.62 -26.68
CA ILE A 186 9.07 -19.24 -26.13
C ILE A 186 8.83 -17.74 -26.30
N LYS A 187 9.84 -16.92 -26.05
CA LYS A 187 9.79 -15.47 -26.22
C LYS A 187 9.40 -15.09 -27.66
N ASN A 188 10.07 -15.68 -28.67
CA ASN A 188 9.78 -15.39 -30.04
C ASN A 188 8.35 -15.75 -30.41
N ASN A 189 7.85 -16.91 -29.94
CA ASN A 189 6.47 -17.32 -30.19
C ASN A 189 5.42 -16.39 -29.49
N ILE A 190 5.76 -15.74 -28.38
CA ILE A 190 4.88 -14.79 -27.71
C ILE A 190 4.87 -13.45 -28.46
N MET A 191 6.04 -13.00 -28.95
CA MET A 191 6.15 -11.73 -29.66
C MET A 191 5.54 -11.79 -31.07
N ASP A 192 5.70 -12.92 -31.79
CA ASP A 192 5.12 -13.12 -33.13
C ASP A 192 3.58 -13.20 -33.13
N LYS A 193 2.96 -13.47 -32.00
CA LYS A 193 1.48 -13.51 -31.88
C LYS A 193 0.85 -12.16 -31.52
N ASN A 194 1.65 -11.18 -31.12
CA ASN A 194 1.21 -9.85 -30.70
C ASN A 194 1.63 -8.72 -31.64
N GLY A 195 2.18 -9.04 -32.80
CA GLY A 195 2.44 -8.17 -33.97
C GLY A 195 1.47 -8.50 -35.09
#